data_88cbb7c1fbed01874ac3f3260ef52922
#
_entry.id   88cbb7c1fbed01874ac3f3260ef52922
#
_cell.length_a   1.000
_cell.length_b   1.000
_cell.length_c   1.000
_cell.angle_alpha   90.00
_cell.angle_beta   90.00
_cell.angle_gamma   90.00
#
_symmetry.space_group_name_H-M   'P 1'
#
loop_
_entity.id
_entity.type
_entity.pdbx_description
1 polymer ?
#
loop_
_entity_poly.entity_id
_entity_poly.type
_entity_poly.pdbx_seq_one_letter_code
_entity_poly.pdbx_strand_id
1 'polypeptide(L)'
;EQETIGNKDTMKLLAAGCQKVFLLKVFQENLAEAIQQFLKAVPAQALIICESNSLRNVVQPGLFLMMNNQNRQKESAKNVIDKADFCLLSAEIPKELRIYYQGEQLQVSLKRGNKKECVH
;
A
#
# COMPACT_ATOMS: atom_id res chain seq x y z
N GLU A 1 7.45 11.28 10.19
CA GLU A 1 7.30 11.42 11.63
C GLU A 1 6.24 10.49 12.18
N GLN A 2 6.46 9.94 13.36
CA GLN A 2 5.57 9.00 13.96
C GLN A 2 4.36 9.68 14.58
N GLU A 3 3.19 9.14 14.32
CA GLU A 3 1.94 9.70 14.83
C GLU A 3 1.16 8.61 15.54
N THR A 4 0.84 8.82 16.81
CA THR A 4 0.14 7.80 17.59
C THR A 4 -1.24 8.23 18.04
N ILE A 5 -1.62 9.48 17.82
CA ILE A 5 -2.87 10.01 18.32
C ILE A 5 -3.68 10.59 17.19
N GLY A 6 -4.97 10.28 17.17
CA GLY A 6 -5.91 10.91 16.26
C GLY A 6 -5.99 10.35 14.87
N ASN A 7 -5.22 9.31 14.56
CA ASN A 7 -5.30 8.67 13.26
C ASN A 7 -5.48 7.17 13.43
N LYS A 8 -6.66 6.68 13.05
CA LYS A 8 -6.99 5.28 13.23
C LYS A 8 -6.09 4.34 12.43
N ASP A 9 -5.68 4.78 11.25
CA ASP A 9 -4.88 3.93 10.38
C ASP A 9 -3.47 3.74 10.91
N THR A 10 -2.85 4.81 11.43
CA THR A 10 -1.53 4.68 12.03
C THR A 10 -1.59 3.79 13.26
N MET A 11 -2.64 3.90 14.05
CA MET A 11 -2.81 3.05 15.23
C MET A 11 -3.00 1.59 14.85
N LYS A 12 -3.75 1.33 13.79
CA LYS A 12 -3.95 -0.04 13.31
C LYS A 12 -2.65 -0.65 12.83
N LEU A 13 -1.84 0.11 12.15
CA LEU A 13 -0.54 -0.38 11.68
C LEU A 13 0.39 -0.71 12.85
N LEU A 14 0.42 0.14 13.86
CA LEU A 14 1.22 -0.13 15.04
C LEU A 14 0.72 -1.38 15.76
N ALA A 15 -0.58 -1.52 15.90
CA ALA A 15 -1.16 -2.69 16.55
C ALA A 15 -0.87 -3.96 15.77
N ALA A 16 -0.74 -3.85 14.45
CA ALA A 16 -0.45 -5.00 13.60
C ALA A 16 1.02 -5.41 13.63
N GLY A 17 1.88 -4.63 14.30
CA GLY A 17 3.27 -5.02 14.48
C GLY A 17 4.29 -4.17 13.74
N CYS A 18 3.87 -3.09 13.12
CA CYS A 18 4.83 -2.20 12.48
C CYS A 18 5.74 -1.57 13.53
N GLN A 19 7.03 -1.58 13.26
CA GLN A 19 8.00 -1.02 14.20
C GLN A 19 7.90 0.49 14.30
N LYS A 20 7.67 1.13 13.17
CA LYS A 20 7.49 2.57 13.09
C LYS A 20 6.41 2.88 12.09
N VAL A 21 5.61 3.88 12.38
CA VAL A 21 4.56 4.34 11.49
C VAL A 21 4.71 5.82 11.29
N PHE A 22 4.59 6.25 10.04
CA PHE A 22 4.70 7.64 9.66
C PHE A 22 3.42 8.08 8.97
N LEU A 23 3.00 9.29 9.26
CA LEU A 23 1.91 9.92 8.54
C LEU A 23 2.47 11.11 7.78
N LEU A 24 2.37 11.03 6.45
CA LEU A 24 2.91 12.06 5.59
C LEU A 24 1.76 12.94 5.10
N LYS A 25 1.77 14.19 5.50
CA LYS A 25 0.75 15.15 5.06
C LYS A 25 1.41 16.17 4.15
N VAL A 26 1.10 16.08 2.87
CA VAL A 26 1.68 16.98 1.87
C VAL A 26 0.62 17.33 0.84
N PHE A 27 0.82 18.44 0.17
CA PHE A 27 0.00 18.75 -0.99
C PHE A 27 0.35 17.83 -2.14
N GLN A 28 -0.63 17.56 -2.98
CA GLN A 28 -0.47 16.64 -4.08
C GLN A 28 0.72 17.01 -4.97
N GLU A 29 0.90 18.27 -5.23
CA GLU A 29 1.97 18.74 -6.10
C GLU A 29 3.36 18.58 -5.48
N ASN A 30 3.43 18.37 -4.18
CA ASN A 30 4.71 18.19 -3.48
C ASN A 30 4.99 16.72 -3.13
N LEU A 31 4.13 15.82 -3.56
CA LEU A 31 4.22 14.43 -3.13
C LEU A 31 5.51 13.76 -3.60
N ALA A 32 5.90 13.99 -4.84
CA ALA A 32 7.10 13.36 -5.38
C ALA A 32 8.34 13.73 -4.59
N GLU A 33 8.48 15.01 -4.27
CA GLU A 33 9.64 15.47 -3.50
C GLU A 33 9.60 14.96 -2.08
N ALA A 34 8.43 15.00 -1.47
CA ALA A 34 8.28 14.59 -0.08
C ALA A 34 8.62 13.11 0.09
N ILE A 35 8.18 12.25 -0.85
CA ILE A 35 8.45 10.84 -0.73
C ILE A 35 9.92 10.53 -0.96
N GLN A 36 10.58 11.27 -1.82
CA GLN A 36 12.01 11.08 -2.02
C GLN A 36 12.79 11.39 -0.75
N GLN A 37 12.41 12.46 -0.06
CA GLN A 37 13.07 12.80 1.19
C GLN A 37 12.78 11.77 2.27
N PHE A 38 11.54 11.27 2.31
CA PHE A 38 11.20 10.23 3.26
C PHE A 38 12.03 8.98 3.02
N LEU A 39 12.16 8.56 1.77
CA LEU A 39 12.90 7.35 1.46
C LEU A 39 14.39 7.47 1.79
N LYS A 40 14.92 8.68 1.74
CA LYS A 40 16.30 8.90 2.15
C LYS A 40 16.49 8.77 3.65
N ALA A 41 15.43 9.02 4.41
CA ALA A 41 15.50 9.00 5.87
C ALA A 41 15.31 7.62 6.46
N VAL A 42 14.78 6.65 5.69
CA VAL A 42 14.58 5.29 6.20
C VAL A 42 15.75 4.41 5.78
N PRO A 43 16.03 3.34 6.56
CA PRO A 43 17.10 2.42 6.19
C PRO A 43 16.83 1.78 4.84
N ALA A 44 17.91 1.55 4.08
CA ALA A 44 17.78 1.01 2.71
C ALA A 44 17.15 -0.38 2.69
N GLN A 45 17.33 -1.15 3.76
CA GLN A 45 16.79 -2.51 3.82
C GLN A 45 15.42 -2.58 4.47
N ALA A 46 14.84 -1.45 4.82
CA ALA A 46 13.54 -1.45 5.48
C ALA A 46 12.45 -1.93 4.54
N LEU A 47 11.56 -2.76 5.06
CA LEU A 47 10.35 -3.13 4.33
C LEU A 47 9.31 -2.06 4.64
N ILE A 48 8.80 -1.44 3.61
CA ILE A 48 7.86 -0.33 3.75
C ILE A 48 6.50 -0.76 3.24
N ILE A 49 5.49 -0.58 4.07
CA ILE A 49 4.09 -0.77 3.69
C ILE A 49 3.45 0.60 3.65
N CYS A 50 2.83 0.92 2.54
CA CYS A 50 2.24 2.23 2.37
C CYS A 50 0.80 2.12 1.93
N GLU A 51 -0.05 2.89 2.57
CA GLU A 51 -1.47 2.95 2.22
C GLU A 51 -1.73 4.28 1.52
N SER A 52 -1.76 4.25 0.19
CA SER A 52 -2.00 5.44 -0.60
C SER A 52 -2.22 5.07 -2.05
N ASN A 53 -3.27 5.62 -2.64
CA ASN A 53 -3.48 5.46 -4.07
C ASN A 53 -2.63 6.44 -4.86
N SER A 54 -2.56 7.67 -4.39
CA SER A 54 -1.86 8.73 -5.11
C SER A 54 -0.36 8.48 -5.24
N LEU A 55 0.20 7.78 -4.29
CA LEU A 55 1.63 7.52 -4.27
C LEU A 55 2.08 6.73 -5.49
N ARG A 56 1.21 5.89 -6.04
CA ARG A 56 1.55 5.08 -7.21
C ARG A 56 1.86 5.93 -8.44
N ASN A 57 1.41 7.17 -8.45
CA ASN A 57 1.70 8.07 -9.56
C ASN A 57 3.15 8.54 -9.57
N VAL A 58 3.83 8.49 -8.43
CA VAL A 58 5.20 9.00 -8.30
C VAL A 58 6.20 7.93 -7.88
N VAL A 59 5.73 6.77 -7.44
CA VAL A 59 6.60 5.68 -6.98
C VAL A 59 6.14 4.38 -7.61
N GLN A 60 7.09 3.56 -8.00
CA GLN A 60 6.80 2.20 -8.45
C GLN A 60 7.16 1.24 -7.33
N PRO A 61 6.17 0.67 -6.64
CA PRO A 61 6.45 -0.26 -5.55
C PRO A 61 6.85 -1.62 -6.09
N GLY A 62 7.43 -2.42 -5.22
CA GLY A 62 7.71 -3.81 -5.56
C GLY A 62 6.43 -4.64 -5.69
N LEU A 63 5.39 -4.24 -4.97
CA LEU A 63 4.09 -4.91 -5.02
C LEU A 63 3.00 -3.89 -4.75
N PHE A 64 2.01 -3.86 -5.61
CA PHE A 64 0.87 -2.95 -5.46
C PHE A 64 -0.41 -3.76 -5.41
N LEU A 65 -1.05 -3.75 -4.25
CA LEU A 65 -2.31 -4.43 -4.02
C LEU A 65 -3.43 -3.39 -3.98
N MET A 66 -4.43 -3.58 -4.83
CA MET A 66 -5.58 -2.70 -4.84
C MET A 66 -6.72 -3.36 -4.07
N MET A 67 -7.21 -2.68 -3.05
CA MET A 67 -8.36 -3.14 -2.29
C MET A 67 -9.60 -2.56 -2.96
N ASN A 68 -10.45 -3.42 -3.43
CA ASN A 68 -11.64 -3.00 -4.17
C ASN A 68 -12.88 -3.14 -3.28
N ASN A 69 -13.62 -2.06 -3.20
CA ASN A 69 -14.93 -2.06 -2.57
C ASN A 69 -15.96 -1.90 -3.69
N GLN A 70 -16.80 -2.91 -3.88
CA GLN A 70 -17.73 -2.94 -4.99
C GLN A 70 -18.66 -1.74 -5.06
N ASN A 71 -18.97 -1.16 -3.91
CA ASN A 71 -19.97 -0.10 -3.85
C ASN A 71 -19.43 1.25 -4.20
N ARG A 72 -18.14 1.48 -4.03
CA ARG A 72 -17.57 2.80 -4.20
C ARG A 72 -16.09 2.72 -4.49
N GLN A 73 -15.65 3.51 -5.44
CA GLN A 73 -14.23 3.60 -5.74
C GLN A 73 -13.84 5.07 -5.82
N LYS A 74 -12.82 5.43 -5.05
CA LYS A 74 -12.33 6.80 -5.06
C LYS A 74 -11.70 7.11 -6.42
N GLU A 75 -11.74 8.38 -6.78
CA GLU A 75 -11.15 8.82 -8.03
C GLU A 75 -9.66 8.48 -8.09
N SER A 76 -8.96 8.65 -6.97
CA SER A 76 -7.54 8.33 -6.91
C SER A 76 -7.27 6.85 -7.16
N ALA A 77 -8.20 5.97 -6.76
CA ALA A 77 -8.06 4.54 -7.02
C ALA A 77 -8.27 4.24 -8.51
N LYS A 78 -9.26 4.89 -9.12
CA LYS A 78 -9.53 4.67 -10.53
C LYS A 78 -8.34 5.03 -11.41
N ASN A 79 -7.58 6.03 -11.00
CA ASN A 79 -6.44 6.48 -11.80
C ASN A 79 -5.29 5.50 -11.82
N VAL A 80 -5.21 4.59 -10.86
CA VAL A 80 -4.07 3.68 -10.74
C VAL A 80 -4.46 2.21 -10.75
N ILE A 81 -5.73 1.90 -10.92
CA ILE A 81 -6.19 0.52 -10.79
C ILE A 81 -5.56 -0.41 -11.82
N ASP A 82 -5.29 0.09 -13.01
CA ASP A 82 -4.66 -0.73 -14.04
C ASP A 82 -3.18 -1.00 -13.77
N LYS A 83 -2.60 -0.32 -12.79
CA LYS A 83 -1.22 -0.55 -12.38
C LYS A 83 -1.10 -1.54 -11.25
N ALA A 84 -2.22 -2.01 -10.71
CA ALA A 84 -2.20 -2.93 -9.59
C ALA A 84 -1.71 -4.32 -10.01
N ASP A 85 -0.90 -4.92 -9.16
CA ASP A 85 -0.47 -6.30 -9.39
C ASP A 85 -1.59 -7.28 -9.08
N PHE A 86 -2.39 -6.97 -8.06
CA PHE A 86 -3.54 -7.76 -7.67
C PHE A 86 -4.65 -6.86 -7.20
N CYS A 87 -5.88 -7.25 -7.48
CA CYS A 87 -7.06 -6.60 -6.94
C CYS A 87 -7.78 -7.57 -6.02
N LEU A 88 -8.08 -7.10 -4.81
CA LEU A 88 -8.71 -7.92 -3.80
C LEU A 88 -10.00 -7.26 -3.37
N LEU A 89 -11.05 -8.04 -3.23
CA LEU A 89 -12.29 -7.55 -2.64
C LEU A 89 -12.13 -7.52 -1.12
N SER A 90 -12.45 -6.40 -0.52
CA SER A 90 -12.28 -6.24 0.92
C SER A 90 -13.00 -7.31 1.71
N ALA A 91 -14.18 -7.72 1.24
CA ALA A 91 -14.98 -8.71 1.94
C ALA A 91 -14.45 -10.14 1.75
N GLU A 92 -13.52 -10.34 0.82
CA GLU A 92 -13.05 -11.66 0.47
C GLU A 92 -11.57 -11.84 0.71
N ILE A 93 -10.97 -10.96 1.52
CA ILE A 93 -9.54 -11.12 1.81
C ILE A 93 -9.35 -12.43 2.56
N PRO A 94 -8.56 -13.34 2.00
CA PRO A 94 -8.32 -14.60 2.67
C PRO A 94 -7.50 -14.37 3.94
N LYS A 95 -7.78 -15.19 4.94
CA LYS A 95 -7.04 -15.08 6.19
C LYS A 95 -5.57 -15.41 6.02
N GLU A 96 -5.22 -16.04 4.93
CA GLU A 96 -3.85 -16.46 4.67
C GLU A 96 -3.22 -15.73 3.51
N LEU A 97 -3.44 -14.43 3.46
CA LEU A 97 -2.69 -13.59 2.55
C LEU A 97 -1.26 -13.49 3.06
N ARG A 98 -0.31 -13.89 2.24
CA ARG A 98 1.10 -13.81 2.58
C ARG A 98 1.86 -13.03 1.55
N ILE A 99 2.75 -12.18 2.02
CA ILE A 99 3.65 -11.42 1.17
C ILE A 99 5.06 -11.87 1.52
N TYR A 100 5.82 -12.26 0.52
CA TYR A 100 7.15 -12.82 0.75
C TYR A 100 8.07 -12.46 -0.40
N TYR A 101 9.37 -12.61 -0.16
CA TYR A 101 10.36 -12.43 -1.21
C TYR A 101 10.66 -13.76 -1.88
N GLN A 102 10.73 -13.72 -3.20
CA GLN A 102 11.25 -14.82 -3.98
C GLN A 102 12.42 -14.25 -4.78
N GLY A 103 13.65 -14.54 -4.33
CA GLY A 103 14.79 -13.81 -4.82
C GLY A 103 14.70 -12.36 -4.37
N GLU A 104 14.73 -11.45 -5.32
CA GLU A 104 14.63 -10.02 -5.01
C GLU A 104 13.26 -9.46 -5.30
N GLN A 105 12.29 -10.32 -5.61
CA GLN A 105 10.95 -9.86 -5.96
C GLN A 105 9.96 -10.18 -4.86
N LEU A 106 9.06 -9.23 -4.62
CA LEU A 106 7.96 -9.45 -3.70
C LEU A 106 6.87 -10.24 -4.41
N GLN A 107 6.37 -11.25 -3.72
CA GLN A 107 5.31 -12.11 -4.22
C GLN A 107 4.18 -12.15 -3.21
N VAL A 108 3.00 -12.48 -3.69
CA VAL A 108 1.85 -12.65 -2.83
C VAL A 108 1.26 -14.03 -3.04
N SER A 109 0.91 -14.66 -1.94
CA SER A 109 0.26 -15.98 -1.97
C SER A 109 -1.12 -15.84 -1.37
N LEU A 110 -2.11 -16.27 -2.10
CA LEU A 110 -3.50 -16.30 -1.66
C LEU A 110 -3.95 -17.73 -1.59
N LYS A 111 -4.62 -18.07 -0.50
CA LYS A 111 -5.07 -19.45 -0.32
C LYS A 111 -5.98 -19.91 -1.46
N ARG A 112 -6.76 -19.00 -2.03
CA ARG A 112 -7.67 -19.32 -3.11
C ARG A 112 -7.06 -19.16 -4.48
N GLY A 113 -5.82 -18.76 -4.57
CA GLY A 113 -5.16 -18.59 -5.85
C GLY A 113 -5.78 -17.55 -6.76
N ASN A 114 -6.45 -16.57 -6.21
CA ASN A 114 -7.08 -15.53 -7.02
C ASN A 114 -6.04 -14.71 -7.74
N LYS A 115 -6.29 -14.48 -9.00
CA LYS A 115 -5.43 -13.64 -9.80
C LYS A 115 -6.01 -12.24 -9.90
N LYS A 116 -5.22 -11.38 -10.50
CA LYS A 116 -5.66 -10.02 -10.75
C LYS A 116 -6.95 -10.02 -11.57
N GLU A 117 -7.97 -9.41 -11.04
CA GLU A 117 -9.24 -9.26 -11.72
C GLU A 117 -9.78 -7.87 -11.49
N CYS A 118 -8.98 -6.88 -11.80
CA CYS A 118 -9.42 -5.51 -11.66
C CYS A 118 -10.39 -5.18 -12.78
N VAL A 119 -11.57 -4.70 -12.40
CA VAL A 119 -12.55 -4.24 -13.36
C VAL A 119 -12.33 -2.75 -13.58
N HIS A 120 -12.16 -2.39 -14.83
CA HIS A 120 -11.87 -1.00 -15.20
C HIS A 120 -13.08 -0.30 -15.75
#